data_7290836e7cabc0d111fbea57882177fc
#
_entry.id   7290836e7cabc0d111fbea57882177fc
#
_cell.length_a   1.000
_cell.length_b   1.000
_cell.length_c   1.000
_cell.angle_alpha   90.00
_cell.angle_beta   90.00
_cell.angle_gamma   90.00
#
_symmetry.space_group_name_H-M   'P 1'
#
loop_
_entity.id
_entity.type
_entity.pdbx_description
1 polymer ?
#
loop_
_entity_poly.entity_id
_entity_poly.type
_entity_poly.pdbx_seq_one_letter_code
_entity_poly.pdbx_strand_id
1 'polypeptide(L)'
;NTTTYSYTSTALTGSTEIKAVFKAKEQVTVTISPEYATLDEIRAKVNLPKVTFDPVITGYKVQYREDGSAALMDELPEKAGLYYVVVTKSETDTQAAINKEILFKVQPPHTLSYSFEEAQGSVTASMDGSTIASDGEIVYNKPAVLKITSKPGYVLSRLTVDNNEVTLPKGTFNSSTNETSYADYTTSALTASTVIDVRFAAKKTVSVTANPLSATKDEVLAGKNLPVITFTPNTIAGQKVQYKNASGALSDKLPAADGVYTIVATSPETAEYAALKDENMKFT
;
A
#
# COMPACT_ATOMS: atom_id res chain seq x y z
N ASN A 1 -19.24 15.33 50.85
CA ASN A 1 -20.26 14.59 51.64
C ASN A 1 -19.83 14.54 53.09
N THR A 2 -20.75 14.84 53.98
CA THR A 2 -20.54 14.76 55.43
C THR A 2 -21.29 13.53 55.94
N THR A 3 -20.56 12.57 56.52
CA THR A 3 -21.16 11.40 57.16
C THR A 3 -21.39 11.74 58.64
N THR A 4 -22.63 11.66 59.09
CA THR A 4 -23.01 11.91 60.47
C THR A 4 -23.18 10.58 61.18
N TYR A 5 -22.51 10.44 62.30
CA TYR A 5 -22.66 9.28 63.17
C TYR A 5 -23.35 9.74 64.45
N SER A 6 -24.34 8.98 64.88
CA SER A 6 -25.03 9.21 66.15
C SER A 6 -24.63 8.13 67.15
N TYR A 7 -24.21 8.55 68.35
CA TYR A 7 -23.92 7.67 69.46
C TYR A 7 -24.85 8.03 70.60
N THR A 8 -25.55 7.05 71.15
CA THR A 8 -26.39 7.21 72.34
C THR A 8 -25.74 6.44 73.49
N SER A 9 -25.32 7.17 74.54
CA SER A 9 -24.78 6.53 75.70
C SER A 9 -25.92 5.99 76.59
N THR A 10 -25.62 5.02 77.47
CA THR A 10 -26.46 4.70 78.60
C THR A 10 -26.42 5.85 79.62
N ALA A 11 -27.34 5.90 80.57
CA ALA A 11 -27.38 6.94 81.60
C ALA A 11 -26.01 7.11 82.29
N LEU A 12 -25.45 8.33 82.18
CA LEU A 12 -24.12 8.63 82.76
C LEU A 12 -24.24 8.89 84.25
N THR A 13 -23.50 8.13 85.02
CA THR A 13 -23.43 8.25 86.49
C THR A 13 -22.17 8.94 87.03
N GLY A 14 -21.32 9.47 86.11
CA GLY A 14 -20.06 10.16 86.38
C GLY A 14 -19.49 10.84 85.12
N SER A 15 -18.31 11.46 85.26
CA SER A 15 -17.60 12.07 84.17
C SER A 15 -17.19 11.00 83.14
N THR A 16 -17.58 11.17 81.86
CA THR A 16 -17.30 10.24 80.77
C THR A 16 -16.63 11.01 79.63
N GLU A 17 -15.50 10.49 79.16
CA GLU A 17 -14.84 11.01 77.95
C GLU A 17 -15.34 10.22 76.77
N ILE A 18 -15.81 10.94 75.73
CA ILE A 18 -16.16 10.35 74.45
C ILE A 18 -15.08 10.78 73.46
N LYS A 19 -14.34 9.81 72.92
CA LYS A 19 -13.31 10.04 71.90
C LYS A 19 -13.76 9.49 70.54
N ALA A 20 -13.97 10.39 69.55
CA ALA A 20 -14.20 10.01 68.19
C ALA A 20 -12.86 9.96 67.48
N VAL A 21 -12.59 8.84 66.77
CA VAL A 21 -11.41 8.67 65.95
C VAL A 21 -11.87 8.57 64.54
N PHE A 22 -11.39 9.47 63.66
CA PHE A 22 -11.68 9.50 62.27
C PHE A 22 -10.49 8.87 61.51
N LYS A 23 -10.78 8.01 60.55
CA LYS A 23 -9.81 7.44 59.63
C LYS A 23 -10.00 8.08 58.26
N ALA A 24 -8.91 8.47 57.61
CA ALA A 24 -8.96 8.95 56.24
C ALA A 24 -9.51 7.86 55.29
N LYS A 25 -10.33 8.25 54.35
CA LYS A 25 -10.83 7.35 53.33
C LYS A 25 -9.69 6.91 52.42
N GLU A 26 -9.79 5.69 51.94
CA GLU A 26 -8.81 5.11 51.02
C GLU A 26 -8.78 5.89 49.72
N GLN A 27 -7.59 6.25 49.28
CA GLN A 27 -7.34 6.85 47.95
C GLN A 27 -7.08 5.77 46.94
N VAL A 28 -7.58 5.96 45.70
CA VAL A 28 -7.42 5.01 44.61
C VAL A 28 -6.57 5.67 43.52
N THR A 29 -5.50 5.00 43.14
CA THR A 29 -4.70 5.38 41.98
C THR A 29 -5.38 4.86 40.70
N VAL A 30 -5.53 5.74 39.70
CA VAL A 30 -6.15 5.43 38.42
C VAL A 30 -5.11 5.64 37.32
N THR A 31 -4.90 4.65 36.50
CA THR A 31 -4.00 4.71 35.35
C THR A 31 -4.68 4.17 34.08
N ILE A 32 -4.18 4.55 32.90
CA ILE A 32 -4.58 4.00 31.61
C ILE A 32 -3.38 3.45 30.87
N SER A 33 -3.60 2.42 30.04
CA SER A 33 -2.60 1.89 29.13
C SER A 33 -3.31 1.24 27.94
N PRO A 34 -2.90 1.54 26.68
CA PRO A 34 -1.93 2.58 26.29
C PRO A 34 -2.47 4.01 26.47
N GLU A 35 -1.57 5.00 26.45
CA GLU A 35 -1.90 6.44 26.51
C GLU A 35 -2.19 7.05 25.13
N TYR A 36 -2.03 6.27 24.09
CA TYR A 36 -2.34 6.66 22.71
C TYR A 36 -2.77 5.44 21.89
N ALA A 37 -3.55 5.69 20.83
CA ALA A 37 -3.85 4.74 19.75
C ALA A 37 -4.04 5.52 18.45
N THR A 38 -3.91 4.83 17.31
CA THR A 38 -4.28 5.42 16.00
C THR A 38 -5.77 5.23 15.74
N LEU A 39 -6.32 6.03 14.84
CA LEU A 39 -7.77 6.01 14.59
C LEU A 39 -8.22 4.67 13.97
N ASP A 40 -7.40 4.06 13.11
CA ASP A 40 -7.64 2.73 12.54
C ASP A 40 -7.59 1.62 13.60
N GLU A 41 -6.69 1.71 14.60
CA GLU A 41 -6.67 0.81 15.76
C GLU A 41 -7.95 0.93 16.59
N ILE A 42 -8.43 2.16 16.86
CA ILE A 42 -9.67 2.39 17.59
C ILE A 42 -10.87 1.79 16.84
N ARG A 43 -10.95 2.01 15.53
CA ARG A 43 -12.00 1.42 14.66
C ARG A 43 -11.95 -0.11 14.65
N ALA A 44 -10.75 -0.68 14.69
CA ALA A 44 -10.53 -2.12 14.80
C ALA A 44 -10.74 -2.68 16.23
N LYS A 45 -11.00 -1.81 17.22
CA LYS A 45 -11.13 -2.15 18.64
C LYS A 45 -9.89 -2.82 19.24
N VAL A 46 -8.70 -2.39 18.78
CA VAL A 46 -7.40 -2.81 19.33
C VAL A 46 -6.71 -1.60 19.98
N ASN A 47 -5.71 -1.86 20.82
CA ASN A 47 -4.97 -0.83 21.54
C ASN A 47 -5.85 0.22 22.25
N LEU A 48 -7.04 -0.20 22.73
CA LEU A 48 -7.94 0.69 23.43
C LEU A 48 -7.40 1.03 24.83
N PRO A 49 -7.64 2.26 25.34
CA PRO A 49 -7.19 2.64 26.67
C PRO A 49 -7.90 1.80 27.74
N LYS A 50 -7.15 0.94 28.40
CA LYS A 50 -7.64 0.15 29.53
C LYS A 50 -7.36 0.88 30.84
N VAL A 51 -8.43 1.15 31.58
CA VAL A 51 -8.33 1.79 32.93
C VAL A 51 -7.98 0.72 33.95
N THR A 52 -7.00 1.00 34.81
CA THR A 52 -6.62 0.15 35.94
C THR A 52 -6.63 0.93 37.24
N PHE A 53 -6.89 0.24 38.35
CA PHE A 53 -7.07 0.82 39.67
C PHE A 53 -6.19 0.11 40.71
N ASP A 54 -5.60 0.89 41.58
CA ASP A 54 -4.87 0.38 42.73
C ASP A 54 -5.33 1.16 44.00
N PRO A 55 -6.01 0.49 44.96
CA PRO A 55 -6.51 -0.89 44.91
C PRO A 55 -7.63 -1.11 43.88
N VAL A 56 -7.85 -2.37 43.46
CA VAL A 56 -8.91 -2.75 42.52
C VAL A 56 -10.29 -2.37 43.08
N ILE A 57 -11.09 -1.68 42.26
CA ILE A 57 -12.43 -1.22 42.63
C ILE A 57 -13.48 -1.59 41.58
N THR A 58 -14.74 -1.45 41.94
CA THR A 58 -15.91 -1.61 41.05
C THR A 58 -16.85 -0.41 41.14
N GLY A 59 -17.85 -0.33 40.26
CA GLY A 59 -18.89 0.73 40.32
C GLY A 59 -18.37 2.11 39.90
N TYR A 60 -17.41 2.17 38.99
CA TYR A 60 -16.91 3.39 38.36
C TYR A 60 -17.55 3.57 36.97
N LYS A 61 -17.50 4.81 36.46
CA LYS A 61 -17.86 5.16 35.07
C LYS A 61 -16.63 5.65 34.34
N VAL A 62 -16.49 5.25 33.07
CA VAL A 62 -15.45 5.74 32.15
C VAL A 62 -16.14 6.46 31.01
N GLN A 63 -15.69 7.67 30.73
CA GLN A 63 -16.16 8.51 29.63
C GLN A 63 -14.95 9.14 28.93
N TYR A 64 -15.18 9.75 27.78
CA TYR A 64 -14.15 10.48 27.04
C TYR A 64 -14.56 11.94 26.92
N ARG A 65 -13.59 12.83 26.90
CA ARG A 65 -13.78 14.26 26.69
C ARG A 65 -12.72 14.79 25.76
N GLU A 66 -13.12 15.44 24.67
CA GLU A 66 -12.20 16.13 23.78
C GLU A 66 -11.52 17.31 24.50
N ASP A 67 -10.23 17.52 24.24
CA ASP A 67 -9.51 18.66 24.81
C ASP A 67 -10.15 19.99 24.39
N GLY A 68 -10.32 20.91 25.34
CA GLY A 68 -11.03 22.16 25.12
C GLY A 68 -12.57 22.06 25.12
N SER A 69 -13.17 20.87 25.21
CA SER A 69 -14.61 20.66 25.33
C SER A 69 -15.02 20.34 26.78
N ALA A 70 -16.24 20.70 27.16
CA ALA A 70 -16.84 20.27 28.41
C ALA A 70 -17.75 19.05 28.27
N ALA A 71 -18.05 18.64 27.02
CA ALA A 71 -18.96 17.53 26.71
C ALA A 71 -18.27 16.18 26.98
N LEU A 72 -18.97 15.30 27.69
CA LEU A 72 -18.55 13.91 27.92
C LEU A 72 -19.21 12.99 26.92
N MET A 73 -18.44 12.03 26.40
CA MET A 73 -18.87 10.98 25.47
C MET A 73 -18.75 9.62 26.15
N ASP A 74 -19.75 8.77 25.99
CA ASP A 74 -19.70 7.39 26.48
C ASP A 74 -18.97 6.45 25.48
N GLU A 75 -18.81 6.89 24.22
CA GLU A 75 -18.15 6.15 23.15
C GLU A 75 -16.71 6.63 22.93
N LEU A 76 -15.91 5.75 22.32
CA LEU A 76 -14.54 6.07 21.92
C LEU A 76 -14.49 7.21 20.90
N PRO A 77 -13.42 8.02 20.89
CA PRO A 77 -13.24 9.07 19.90
C PRO A 77 -13.24 8.54 18.46
N GLU A 78 -13.91 9.24 17.55
CA GLU A 78 -13.97 8.91 16.11
C GLU A 78 -13.04 9.78 15.24
N LYS A 79 -12.31 10.71 15.84
CA LYS A 79 -11.39 11.63 15.15
C LYS A 79 -10.05 11.66 15.86
N ALA A 80 -9.00 11.91 15.09
CA ALA A 80 -7.68 12.18 15.64
C ALA A 80 -7.69 13.48 16.46
N GLY A 81 -7.03 13.47 17.61
CA GLY A 81 -7.00 14.61 18.53
C GLY A 81 -6.50 14.25 19.91
N LEU A 82 -6.57 15.22 20.81
CA LEU A 82 -6.30 15.04 22.23
C LEU A 82 -7.61 14.86 22.99
N TYR A 83 -7.65 13.84 23.82
CA TYR A 83 -8.81 13.48 24.64
C TYR A 83 -8.38 13.20 26.06
N TYR A 84 -9.33 13.27 26.97
CA TYR A 84 -9.18 12.78 28.34
C TYR A 84 -10.06 11.56 28.54
N VAL A 85 -9.50 10.52 29.12
CA VAL A 85 -10.26 9.43 29.73
C VAL A 85 -10.70 9.92 31.11
N VAL A 86 -12.00 10.12 31.27
CA VAL A 86 -12.61 10.66 32.48
C VAL A 86 -13.18 9.51 33.28
N VAL A 87 -12.60 9.28 34.47
CA VAL A 87 -13.02 8.21 35.38
C VAL A 87 -13.69 8.81 36.58
N THR A 88 -14.93 8.44 36.82
CA THR A 88 -15.72 8.94 37.97
C THR A 88 -16.25 7.80 38.80
N LYS A 89 -16.28 8.03 40.11
CA LYS A 89 -16.94 7.16 41.09
C LYS A 89 -17.40 8.01 42.30
N SER A 90 -18.61 7.77 42.76
CA SER A 90 -19.10 8.40 43.96
C SER A 90 -18.36 7.91 45.21
N GLU A 91 -18.25 8.77 46.19
CA GLU A 91 -17.69 8.47 47.52
C GLU A 91 -18.49 7.37 48.21
N THR A 92 -17.81 6.52 48.96
CA THR A 92 -18.39 5.52 49.84
C THR A 92 -17.92 5.76 51.29
N ASP A 93 -18.36 4.96 52.25
CA ASP A 93 -17.94 5.08 53.65
C ASP A 93 -16.43 4.84 53.82
N THR A 94 -15.83 4.01 52.99
CA THR A 94 -14.42 3.62 53.10
C THR A 94 -13.51 4.21 52.01
N GLN A 95 -14.07 4.61 50.87
CA GLN A 95 -13.31 5.11 49.72
C GLN A 95 -13.67 6.56 49.38
N ALA A 96 -12.67 7.35 49.07
CA ALA A 96 -12.87 8.71 48.56
C ALA A 96 -13.49 8.70 47.15
N ALA A 97 -14.17 9.77 46.77
CA ALA A 97 -14.68 9.96 45.41
C ALA A 97 -13.52 9.97 44.40
N ILE A 98 -13.77 9.44 43.22
CA ILE A 98 -12.84 9.53 42.08
C ILE A 98 -13.43 10.51 41.08
N ASN A 99 -12.62 11.48 40.68
CA ASN A 99 -12.84 12.33 39.51
C ASN A 99 -11.46 12.56 38.89
N LYS A 100 -11.07 11.67 37.97
CA LYS A 100 -9.74 11.66 37.36
C LYS A 100 -9.84 11.82 35.86
N GLU A 101 -9.06 12.74 35.32
CA GLU A 101 -8.86 12.92 33.89
C GLU A 101 -7.44 12.51 33.54
N ILE A 102 -7.28 11.64 32.55
CA ILE A 102 -5.99 11.14 32.09
C ILE A 102 -5.93 11.37 30.60
N LEU A 103 -4.86 12.02 30.14
CA LEU A 103 -4.64 12.35 28.71
C LEU A 103 -4.55 11.06 27.89
N PHE A 104 -5.30 11.02 26.79
CA PHE A 104 -5.29 9.97 25.80
C PHE A 104 -5.20 10.60 24.40
N LYS A 105 -4.17 10.26 23.63
CA LYS A 105 -3.96 10.81 22.30
C LYS A 105 -4.48 9.86 21.23
N VAL A 106 -5.43 10.33 20.43
CA VAL A 106 -5.83 9.64 19.19
C VAL A 106 -4.98 10.19 18.04
N GLN A 107 -4.11 9.36 17.50
CA GLN A 107 -3.26 9.71 16.36
C GLN A 107 -4.05 9.55 15.04
N PRO A 108 -3.63 10.23 13.95
CA PRO A 108 -4.15 9.94 12.62
C PRO A 108 -4.05 8.45 12.28
N PRO A 109 -4.91 7.94 11.38
CA PRO A 109 -4.83 6.55 10.95
C PRO A 109 -3.53 6.29 10.18
N HIS A 110 -3.10 5.05 10.14
CA HIS A 110 -2.02 4.63 9.26
C HIS A 110 -2.45 4.73 7.79
N THR A 111 -1.51 4.94 6.89
CA THR A 111 -1.77 5.10 5.46
C THR A 111 -0.98 4.11 4.61
N LEU A 112 -1.51 3.81 3.42
CA LEU A 112 -0.80 3.10 2.36
C LEU A 112 -0.42 4.11 1.27
N SER A 113 0.88 4.36 1.11
CA SER A 113 1.41 5.16 0.01
C SER A 113 1.97 4.24 -1.06
N TYR A 114 1.65 4.49 -2.33
CA TYR A 114 2.29 3.79 -3.43
C TYR A 114 2.61 4.74 -4.57
N SER A 115 3.76 4.49 -5.21
CA SER A 115 4.29 5.31 -6.29
C SER A 115 4.69 4.46 -7.49
N PHE A 116 4.50 5.00 -8.69
CA PHE A 116 4.90 4.41 -9.97
C PHE A 116 4.95 5.49 -11.06
N GLU A 117 5.58 5.18 -12.18
CA GLU A 117 5.63 6.08 -13.34
C GLU A 117 4.46 5.76 -14.28
N GLU A 118 3.43 6.65 -14.31
CA GLU A 118 2.22 6.45 -15.12
C GLU A 118 2.47 6.28 -16.62
N ALA A 119 3.55 6.88 -17.16
CA ALA A 119 3.94 6.70 -18.54
C ALA A 119 4.32 5.25 -18.86
N GLN A 120 4.78 4.48 -17.87
CA GLN A 120 5.35 3.15 -18.03
C GLN A 120 4.41 2.01 -17.62
N GLY A 121 3.41 2.30 -16.78
CA GLY A 121 2.50 1.29 -16.28
C GLY A 121 1.31 1.86 -15.51
N SER A 122 0.58 0.98 -14.84
CA SER A 122 -0.51 1.32 -13.92
C SER A 122 -0.45 0.44 -12.68
N VAL A 123 -0.83 1.03 -11.56
CA VAL A 123 -0.96 0.34 -10.27
C VAL A 123 -2.27 0.77 -9.62
N THR A 124 -3.02 -0.20 -9.15
CA THR A 124 -4.19 0.04 -8.30
C THR A 124 -4.06 -0.78 -7.03
N ALA A 125 -4.42 -0.18 -5.91
CA ALA A 125 -4.43 -0.87 -4.63
C ALA A 125 -5.87 -1.05 -4.13
N SER A 126 -6.11 -2.17 -3.45
CA SER A 126 -7.37 -2.42 -2.76
C SER A 126 -7.12 -3.09 -1.42
N MET A 127 -8.03 -2.89 -0.49
CA MET A 127 -8.00 -3.50 0.83
C MET A 127 -9.42 -3.85 1.23
N ASP A 128 -9.61 -5.08 1.68
CA ASP A 128 -10.93 -5.64 2.05
C ASP A 128 -11.99 -5.45 0.93
N GLY A 129 -11.56 -5.57 -0.35
CA GLY A 129 -12.40 -5.41 -1.53
C GLY A 129 -12.65 -3.97 -2.00
N SER A 130 -12.22 -2.96 -1.24
CA SER A 130 -12.37 -1.54 -1.59
C SER A 130 -11.07 -0.97 -2.16
N THR A 131 -11.17 -0.17 -3.23
CA THR A 131 -10.01 0.53 -3.80
C THR A 131 -9.50 1.60 -2.84
N ILE A 132 -8.18 1.66 -2.69
CA ILE A 132 -7.49 2.67 -1.89
C ILE A 132 -6.62 3.52 -2.81
N ALA A 133 -6.75 4.84 -2.73
CA ALA A 133 -5.82 5.77 -3.37
C ALA A 133 -4.46 5.75 -2.67
N SER A 134 -3.40 6.21 -3.33
CA SER A 134 -2.14 6.47 -2.64
C SER A 134 -2.35 7.48 -1.52
N ASP A 135 -1.68 7.27 -0.38
CA ASP A 135 -1.85 8.00 0.88
C ASP A 135 -3.23 7.80 1.55
N GLY A 136 -4.00 6.81 1.08
CA GLY A 136 -5.28 6.45 1.69
C GLY A 136 -5.12 5.71 3.02
N GLU A 137 -6.12 5.85 3.90
CA GLU A 137 -6.15 5.17 5.20
C GLU A 137 -6.21 3.65 5.03
N ILE A 138 -5.44 2.91 5.84
CA ILE A 138 -5.50 1.45 5.87
C ILE A 138 -6.67 0.94 6.72
N VAL A 139 -7.09 -0.28 6.45
CA VAL A 139 -7.89 -1.08 7.39
C VAL A 139 -6.90 -1.86 8.27
N TYR A 140 -6.84 -1.55 9.56
CA TYR A 140 -5.88 -2.13 10.49
C TYR A 140 -5.87 -3.67 10.43
N ASN A 141 -4.69 -4.24 10.42
CA ASN A 141 -4.44 -5.69 10.37
C ASN A 141 -5.05 -6.40 9.15
N LYS A 142 -5.23 -5.70 8.02
CA LYS A 142 -5.64 -6.28 6.74
C LYS A 142 -4.51 -6.15 5.70
N PRO A 143 -4.38 -7.10 4.77
CA PRO A 143 -3.44 -6.97 3.67
C PRO A 143 -3.96 -6.01 2.60
N ALA A 144 -3.05 -5.35 1.92
CA ALA A 144 -3.34 -4.64 0.68
C ALA A 144 -3.05 -5.55 -0.53
N VAL A 145 -3.87 -5.46 -1.56
CA VAL A 145 -3.72 -6.16 -2.83
C VAL A 145 -3.44 -5.13 -3.91
N LEU A 146 -2.30 -5.27 -4.59
CA LEU A 146 -1.90 -4.42 -5.71
C LEU A 146 -2.09 -5.16 -7.03
N LYS A 147 -2.77 -4.54 -7.98
CA LYS A 147 -2.83 -4.93 -9.38
C LYS A 147 -1.88 -4.06 -10.17
N ILE A 148 -0.93 -4.70 -10.86
CA ILE A 148 0.15 -4.04 -11.58
C ILE A 148 0.06 -4.43 -13.05
N THR A 149 0.13 -3.44 -13.95
CA THR A 149 0.17 -3.67 -15.40
C THR A 149 1.22 -2.76 -16.02
N SER A 150 2.15 -3.32 -16.80
CA SER A 150 3.08 -2.50 -17.58
C SER A 150 2.49 -2.15 -18.94
N LYS A 151 2.75 -0.92 -19.40
CA LYS A 151 2.39 -0.46 -20.75
C LYS A 151 3.30 -1.10 -21.82
N PRO A 152 2.91 -1.02 -23.12
CA PRO A 152 3.74 -1.48 -24.22
C PRO A 152 5.16 -0.93 -24.16
N GLY A 153 6.16 -1.76 -24.41
CA GLY A 153 7.57 -1.40 -24.35
C GLY A 153 8.20 -1.44 -22.96
N TYR A 154 7.43 -1.71 -21.89
CA TYR A 154 7.90 -1.74 -20.52
C TYR A 154 7.65 -3.09 -19.83
N VAL A 155 8.40 -3.34 -18.78
CA VAL A 155 8.31 -4.53 -17.93
C VAL A 155 8.50 -4.11 -16.47
N LEU A 156 7.81 -4.76 -15.52
CA LEU A 156 8.03 -4.56 -14.10
C LEU A 156 9.47 -4.98 -13.76
N SER A 157 10.25 -4.06 -13.20
CA SER A 157 11.68 -4.26 -12.92
C SER A 157 11.98 -4.32 -11.43
N ARG A 158 11.18 -3.64 -10.60
CA ARG A 158 11.39 -3.60 -9.15
C ARG A 158 10.08 -3.35 -8.43
N LEU A 159 9.93 -3.97 -7.27
CA LEU A 159 8.85 -3.74 -6.32
C LEU A 159 9.48 -3.72 -4.93
N THR A 160 9.23 -2.65 -4.17
CA THR A 160 9.68 -2.55 -2.78
C THR A 160 8.52 -2.25 -1.85
N VAL A 161 8.60 -2.76 -0.63
CA VAL A 161 7.70 -2.44 0.48
C VAL A 161 8.58 -1.94 1.63
N ASP A 162 8.35 -0.72 2.07
CA ASP A 162 9.14 -0.03 3.11
C ASP A 162 10.66 -0.11 2.82
N ASN A 163 11.04 0.18 1.56
CA ASN A 163 12.39 0.08 0.99
C ASN A 163 12.98 -1.35 0.93
N ASN A 164 12.25 -2.37 1.33
CA ASN A 164 12.69 -3.76 1.20
C ASN A 164 12.23 -4.32 -0.15
N GLU A 165 13.17 -4.85 -0.93
CA GLU A 165 12.86 -5.47 -2.22
C GLU A 165 12.10 -6.79 -2.01
N VAL A 166 11.04 -7.00 -2.79
CA VAL A 166 10.23 -8.20 -2.74
C VAL A 166 10.29 -8.96 -4.07
N THR A 167 9.99 -10.25 -4.03
CA THR A 167 9.93 -11.08 -5.24
C THR A 167 8.88 -10.53 -6.20
N LEU A 168 9.29 -10.30 -7.46
CA LEU A 168 8.38 -9.79 -8.48
C LEU A 168 7.28 -10.81 -8.79
N PRO A 169 6.01 -10.38 -8.88
CA PRO A 169 4.91 -11.23 -9.27
C PRO A 169 5.08 -11.69 -10.73
N LYS A 170 4.57 -12.89 -11.04
CA LYS A 170 4.62 -13.45 -12.39
C LYS A 170 3.78 -12.61 -13.36
N GLY A 171 4.38 -12.17 -14.46
CA GLY A 171 3.70 -11.45 -15.53
C GLY A 171 3.06 -12.38 -16.57
N THR A 172 1.92 -11.95 -17.12
CA THR A 172 1.25 -12.55 -18.28
C THR A 172 1.15 -11.50 -19.36
N PHE A 173 1.86 -11.73 -20.49
CA PHE A 173 1.88 -10.83 -21.63
C PHE A 173 0.63 -11.01 -22.50
N ASN A 174 -0.01 -9.91 -22.87
CA ASN A 174 -1.15 -9.86 -23.79
C ASN A 174 -0.67 -9.32 -25.14
N SER A 175 -0.60 -10.19 -26.15
CA SER A 175 -0.14 -9.81 -27.50
C SER A 175 -1.11 -8.90 -28.27
N SER A 176 -2.37 -8.76 -27.83
CA SER A 176 -3.34 -7.87 -28.47
C SER A 176 -3.19 -6.42 -28.02
N THR A 177 -2.81 -6.19 -26.76
CA THR A 177 -2.59 -4.86 -26.18
C THR A 177 -1.11 -4.51 -26.01
N ASN A 178 -0.21 -5.49 -26.15
CA ASN A 178 1.22 -5.40 -25.84
C ASN A 178 1.52 -5.03 -24.39
N GLU A 179 0.58 -5.23 -23.49
CA GLU A 179 0.72 -5.00 -22.05
C GLU A 179 1.12 -6.28 -21.34
N THR A 180 1.71 -6.16 -20.15
CA THR A 180 1.92 -7.28 -19.26
C THR A 180 1.18 -7.03 -17.97
N SER A 181 0.19 -7.86 -17.67
CA SER A 181 -0.49 -7.89 -16.37
C SER A 181 0.24 -8.85 -15.43
N TYR A 182 0.46 -8.40 -14.21
CA TYR A 182 1.15 -9.20 -13.20
C TYR A 182 0.13 -9.85 -12.27
N ALA A 183 0.48 -11.03 -11.71
CA ALA A 183 -0.30 -11.63 -10.64
C ALA A 183 -0.45 -10.64 -9.49
N ASP A 184 -1.59 -10.65 -8.80
CA ASP A 184 -1.85 -9.73 -7.70
C ASP A 184 -0.75 -9.87 -6.62
N TYR A 185 -0.12 -8.75 -6.28
CA TYR A 185 0.81 -8.70 -5.15
C TYR A 185 0.02 -8.40 -3.88
N THR A 186 0.14 -9.27 -2.90
CA THR A 186 -0.54 -9.12 -1.60
C THR A 186 0.50 -8.89 -0.52
N THR A 187 0.36 -7.80 0.23
CA THR A 187 1.22 -7.51 1.39
C THR A 187 0.92 -8.46 2.55
N SER A 188 1.77 -8.48 3.56
CA SER A 188 1.34 -8.91 4.90
C SER A 188 0.22 -8.02 5.43
N ALA A 189 -0.47 -8.44 6.49
CA ALA A 189 -1.43 -7.59 7.19
C ALA A 189 -0.74 -6.32 7.70
N LEU A 190 -1.29 -5.15 7.39
CA LEU A 190 -0.71 -3.85 7.70
C LEU A 190 -1.14 -3.39 9.09
N THR A 191 -0.17 -3.05 9.94
CA THR A 191 -0.36 -2.51 11.29
C THR A 191 0.36 -1.18 11.48
N ALA A 192 0.94 -0.64 10.41
CA ALA A 192 1.65 0.64 10.37
C ALA A 192 1.51 1.25 8.97
N SER A 193 1.81 2.53 8.85
CA SER A 193 1.91 3.19 7.54
C SER A 193 2.98 2.50 6.70
N THR A 194 2.65 2.23 5.44
CA THR A 194 3.47 1.43 4.53
C THR A 194 3.67 2.16 3.22
N VAL A 195 4.88 2.12 2.69
CA VAL A 195 5.26 2.73 1.41
C VAL A 195 5.62 1.64 0.42
N ILE A 196 4.98 1.66 -0.76
CA ILE A 196 5.26 0.72 -1.86
C ILE A 196 5.77 1.51 -3.06
N ASP A 197 6.93 1.13 -3.59
CA ASP A 197 7.48 1.70 -4.81
C ASP A 197 7.51 0.65 -5.91
N VAL A 198 6.87 0.97 -7.06
CA VAL A 198 6.76 0.11 -8.23
C VAL A 198 7.55 0.73 -9.36
N ARG A 199 8.54 0.02 -9.88
CA ARG A 199 9.39 0.50 -10.98
C ARG A 199 9.25 -0.39 -12.20
N PHE A 200 9.10 0.28 -13.34
CA PHE A 200 9.13 -0.34 -14.64
C PHE A 200 10.45 -0.01 -15.33
N ALA A 201 10.90 -0.87 -16.21
CA ALA A 201 12.05 -0.63 -17.10
C ALA A 201 11.65 -0.87 -18.55
N ALA A 202 12.36 -0.24 -19.47
CA ALA A 202 12.18 -0.54 -20.88
C ALA A 202 12.51 -2.01 -21.15
N LYS A 203 11.72 -2.67 -22.02
CA LYS A 203 12.01 -4.00 -22.50
C LYS A 203 13.32 -4.01 -23.30
N LYS A 204 13.93 -5.16 -23.41
CA LYS A 204 15.13 -5.37 -24.25
C LYS A 204 14.82 -5.03 -25.71
N THR A 205 15.79 -4.50 -26.43
CA THR A 205 15.66 -4.19 -27.84
C THR A 205 16.00 -5.40 -28.72
N VAL A 206 15.33 -5.49 -29.85
CA VAL A 206 15.69 -6.41 -30.94
C VAL A 206 16.55 -5.61 -31.92
N SER A 207 17.68 -6.16 -32.36
CA SER A 207 18.47 -5.60 -33.46
C SER A 207 18.36 -6.46 -34.69
N VAL A 208 18.58 -5.85 -35.86
CA VAL A 208 18.57 -6.54 -37.15
C VAL A 208 19.74 -6.06 -38.01
N THR A 209 20.34 -6.97 -38.76
CA THR A 209 21.40 -6.68 -39.72
C THR A 209 21.09 -7.39 -41.05
N ALA A 210 21.59 -6.85 -42.16
CA ALA A 210 21.48 -7.45 -43.49
C ALA A 210 22.84 -7.42 -44.17
N ASN A 211 23.21 -8.52 -44.80
CA ASN A 211 24.46 -8.62 -45.57
C ASN A 211 24.35 -9.72 -46.64
N PRO A 212 24.74 -9.49 -47.91
CA PRO A 212 25.16 -8.21 -48.50
C PRO A 212 23.97 -7.23 -48.68
N LEU A 213 24.26 -5.96 -48.94
CA LEU A 213 23.24 -4.93 -49.23
C LEU A 213 23.16 -4.61 -50.73
N SER A 214 23.83 -5.39 -51.61
CA SER A 214 23.75 -5.26 -53.05
C SER A 214 24.02 -6.58 -53.74
N ALA A 215 23.38 -6.78 -54.89
CA ALA A 215 23.66 -7.88 -55.81
C ALA A 215 23.24 -7.48 -57.22
N THR A 216 23.90 -8.08 -58.24
CA THR A 216 23.43 -7.92 -59.58
C THR A 216 22.15 -8.71 -59.83
N LYS A 217 21.36 -8.33 -60.84
CA LYS A 217 20.15 -9.05 -61.23
C LYS A 217 20.44 -10.54 -61.55
N ASP A 218 21.55 -10.82 -62.22
CA ASP A 218 21.92 -12.20 -62.58
C ASP A 218 22.23 -13.01 -61.28
N GLU A 219 22.86 -12.41 -60.29
CA GLU A 219 23.11 -13.05 -59.01
C GLU A 219 21.81 -13.33 -58.26
N VAL A 220 20.88 -12.37 -58.26
CA VAL A 220 19.56 -12.52 -57.60
C VAL A 220 18.79 -13.66 -58.30
N LEU A 221 18.74 -13.66 -59.63
CA LEU A 221 18.08 -14.73 -60.42
C LEU A 221 18.73 -16.11 -60.22
N ALA A 222 20.05 -16.13 -60.01
CA ALA A 222 20.80 -17.35 -59.72
C ALA A 222 20.77 -17.77 -58.28
N GLY A 223 20.06 -17.01 -57.40
CA GLY A 223 20.01 -17.27 -55.97
C GLY A 223 21.34 -17.01 -55.25
N LYS A 224 22.22 -16.16 -55.83
CA LYS A 224 23.54 -15.81 -55.26
C LYS A 224 23.50 -14.39 -54.69
N ASN A 225 24.38 -14.12 -53.72
CA ASN A 225 24.53 -12.82 -53.05
C ASN A 225 23.20 -12.21 -52.53
N LEU A 226 22.25 -13.08 -52.15
CA LEU A 226 21.00 -12.64 -51.55
C LEU A 226 21.26 -12.09 -50.15
N PRO A 227 20.54 -11.04 -49.71
CA PRO A 227 20.69 -10.48 -48.36
C PRO A 227 20.28 -11.50 -47.31
N VAL A 228 21.19 -11.84 -46.44
CA VAL A 228 20.90 -12.62 -45.24
C VAL A 228 20.53 -11.63 -44.14
N ILE A 229 19.29 -11.71 -43.69
CA ILE A 229 18.75 -10.85 -42.63
C ILE A 229 18.87 -11.60 -41.30
N THR A 230 19.60 -11.03 -40.36
CA THR A 230 19.83 -11.64 -39.05
C THR A 230 19.21 -10.79 -37.94
N PHE A 231 18.26 -11.34 -37.22
CA PHE A 231 17.72 -10.75 -35.99
C PHE A 231 18.53 -11.20 -34.77
N THR A 232 18.66 -10.32 -33.80
CA THR A 232 19.24 -10.65 -32.52
C THR A 232 18.31 -10.13 -31.39
N PRO A 233 17.63 -11.03 -30.61
CA PRO A 233 17.65 -12.50 -30.80
C PRO A 233 16.85 -12.96 -32.02
N ASN A 234 17.21 -14.12 -32.54
CA ASN A 234 16.51 -14.75 -33.66
C ASN A 234 15.43 -15.76 -33.24
N THR A 235 15.17 -15.84 -31.92
CA THR A 235 14.25 -16.83 -31.31
C THR A 235 12.82 -16.33 -31.17
N ILE A 236 12.55 -15.08 -31.54
CA ILE A 236 11.22 -14.47 -31.41
C ILE A 236 10.34 -14.94 -32.56
N ALA A 237 9.23 -15.63 -32.22
CA ALA A 237 8.26 -16.05 -33.21
C ALA A 237 7.58 -14.85 -33.89
N GLY A 238 7.32 -14.92 -35.18
CA GLY A 238 6.65 -13.84 -35.92
C GLY A 238 7.58 -12.73 -36.43
N GLN A 239 8.89 -12.87 -36.29
CA GLN A 239 9.84 -12.01 -37.02
C GLN A 239 9.61 -12.15 -38.52
N LYS A 240 9.55 -11.00 -39.22
CA LYS A 240 9.22 -10.95 -40.66
C LYS A 240 10.15 -10.01 -41.41
N VAL A 241 10.47 -10.38 -42.64
CA VAL A 241 11.23 -9.57 -43.59
C VAL A 241 10.38 -9.33 -44.83
N GLN A 242 10.30 -8.08 -45.26
CA GLN A 242 9.67 -7.69 -46.53
C GLN A 242 10.58 -6.72 -47.26
N TYR A 243 10.36 -6.60 -48.57
CA TYR A 243 11.08 -5.67 -49.46
C TYR A 243 10.09 -4.62 -49.94
N LYS A 244 10.39 -3.35 -49.74
CA LYS A 244 9.57 -2.23 -50.20
C LYS A 244 10.23 -1.54 -51.38
N ASN A 245 9.55 -1.46 -52.52
CA ASN A 245 10.04 -0.75 -53.71
C ASN A 245 9.86 0.79 -53.58
N ALA A 246 10.31 1.53 -54.62
CA ALA A 246 10.22 2.98 -54.65
C ALA A 246 8.77 3.52 -54.62
N SER A 247 7.77 2.74 -55.06
CA SER A 247 6.35 3.12 -54.99
C SER A 247 5.71 2.79 -53.62
N GLY A 248 6.47 2.18 -52.70
CA GLY A 248 5.98 1.81 -51.37
C GLY A 248 5.32 0.42 -51.30
N ALA A 249 5.25 -0.34 -52.42
CA ALA A 249 4.70 -1.68 -52.45
C ALA A 249 5.62 -2.67 -51.73
N LEU A 250 5.02 -3.51 -50.85
CA LEU A 250 5.71 -4.53 -50.08
C LEU A 250 5.64 -5.90 -50.75
N SER A 251 6.74 -6.65 -50.71
CA SER A 251 6.84 -8.03 -51.19
C SER A 251 7.55 -8.89 -50.14
N ASP A 252 7.07 -10.10 -49.89
CA ASP A 252 7.74 -11.09 -49.04
C ASP A 252 8.91 -11.78 -49.76
N LYS A 253 9.02 -11.57 -51.10
CA LYS A 253 10.11 -12.10 -51.91
C LYS A 253 11.00 -10.97 -52.40
N LEU A 254 12.30 -11.24 -52.49
CA LEU A 254 13.24 -10.31 -53.11
C LEU A 254 12.84 -10.06 -54.57
N PRO A 255 12.62 -8.79 -54.97
CA PRO A 255 12.23 -8.47 -56.35
C PRO A 255 13.36 -8.80 -57.34
N ALA A 256 12.97 -9.26 -58.52
CA ALA A 256 13.90 -9.57 -59.59
C ALA A 256 14.12 -8.40 -60.59
N ALA A 257 13.50 -7.24 -60.33
CA ALA A 257 13.70 -6.03 -61.14
C ALA A 257 14.85 -5.18 -60.59
N ASP A 258 15.55 -4.48 -61.49
CA ASP A 258 16.60 -3.55 -61.09
C ASP A 258 15.98 -2.39 -60.24
N GLY A 259 16.69 -1.99 -59.22
CA GLY A 259 16.23 -0.88 -58.37
C GLY A 259 16.74 -0.93 -56.94
N VAL A 260 16.36 0.10 -56.16
CA VAL A 260 16.65 0.19 -54.74
C VAL A 260 15.44 -0.26 -53.95
N TYR A 261 15.63 -1.24 -53.08
CA TYR A 261 14.59 -1.77 -52.22
C TYR A 261 14.92 -1.49 -50.78
N THR A 262 13.92 -1.07 -49.99
CA THR A 262 14.05 -0.98 -48.56
C THR A 262 13.74 -2.33 -47.92
N ILE A 263 14.66 -2.86 -47.17
CA ILE A 263 14.40 -4.03 -46.31
C ILE A 263 13.58 -3.59 -45.12
N VAL A 264 12.36 -4.13 -44.99
CA VAL A 264 11.45 -3.88 -43.86
C VAL A 264 11.52 -5.08 -42.95
N ALA A 265 12.23 -4.94 -41.86
CA ALA A 265 12.35 -5.98 -40.82
C ALA A 265 11.45 -5.67 -39.64
N THR A 266 10.61 -6.61 -39.26
CA THR A 266 9.69 -6.44 -38.11
C THR A 266 9.84 -7.59 -37.13
N SER A 267 9.73 -7.27 -35.86
CA SER A 267 9.64 -8.25 -34.77
C SER A 267 8.48 -7.84 -33.85
N PRO A 268 7.56 -8.77 -33.52
CA PRO A 268 6.49 -8.47 -32.59
C PRO A 268 7.04 -8.20 -31.19
N GLU A 269 6.28 -7.45 -30.40
CA GLU A 269 6.57 -7.31 -28.99
C GLU A 269 6.31 -8.63 -28.25
N THR A 270 7.11 -8.88 -27.22
CA THR A 270 6.98 -10.04 -26.33
C THR A 270 7.00 -9.62 -24.86
N ALA A 271 6.97 -10.57 -23.94
CA ALA A 271 7.12 -10.28 -22.53
C ALA A 271 8.46 -9.59 -22.19
N GLU A 272 9.55 -9.90 -22.94
CA GLU A 272 10.91 -9.42 -22.65
C GLU A 272 11.44 -8.38 -23.64
N TYR A 273 10.96 -8.40 -24.88
CA TYR A 273 11.50 -7.60 -25.97
C TYR A 273 10.45 -6.64 -26.51
N ALA A 274 10.86 -5.41 -26.74
CA ALA A 274 10.05 -4.40 -27.42
C ALA A 274 9.85 -4.76 -28.90
N ALA A 275 8.77 -4.27 -29.53
CA ALA A 275 8.56 -4.42 -30.93
C ALA A 275 9.69 -3.74 -31.73
N LEU A 276 10.06 -4.34 -32.89
CA LEU A 276 10.97 -3.74 -33.85
C LEU A 276 10.24 -3.49 -35.17
N LYS A 277 10.45 -2.31 -35.74
CA LYS A 277 10.24 -2.03 -37.15
C LYS A 277 11.43 -1.26 -37.66
N ASP A 278 12.26 -1.89 -38.51
CA ASP A 278 13.41 -1.26 -39.15
C ASP A 278 13.17 -1.13 -40.66
N GLU A 279 13.34 0.07 -41.20
CA GLU A 279 13.24 0.42 -42.62
C GLU A 279 14.50 1.19 -43.09
N ASN A 280 15.61 1.11 -42.34
CA ASN A 280 16.82 1.87 -42.65
C ASN A 280 17.75 1.16 -43.63
N MET A 281 17.63 -0.16 -43.76
CA MET A 281 18.47 -0.97 -44.62
C MET A 281 17.99 -0.87 -46.06
N LYS A 282 18.91 -0.58 -47.01
CA LYS A 282 18.66 -0.52 -48.44
C LYS A 282 19.40 -1.66 -49.11
N PHE A 283 18.75 -2.32 -50.08
CA PHE A 283 19.32 -3.32 -50.93
C PHE A 283 19.24 -2.84 -52.41
N THR A 284 20.35 -2.88 -53.15
CA THR A 284 20.45 -2.42 -54.53
C THR A 284 20.94 -3.50 -55.47
#